data_e9a005503f8751b423a33a0478ba96ca
#
_entry.id   e9a005503f8751b423a33a0478ba96ca
#
_cell.length_a   1.000
_cell.length_b   1.000
_cell.length_c   1.000
_cell.angle_alpha   90.00
_cell.angle_beta   90.00
_cell.angle_gamma   90.00
#
_symmetry.space_group_name_H-M   'P 1'
#
loop_
_entity.id
_entity.type
_entity.pdbx_description
1 polymer ?
#
loop_
_entity_poly.entity_id
_entity_poly.type
_entity_poly.pdbx_seq_one_letter_code
_entity_poly.pdbx_strand_id
1 'polypeptide(L)'
;MHLRYINLSPDYEYEKSEHEFRIRFLSNVQFINSYLNGLVKKLNIVTSTYTMLAIILHPSQEGCEEWKCAKSLSVYIRYNKEDIAYLNTLTDLFERFEYYLSLYEKGYRIAIASGYNEIPLDALLQIHEQFRKDGYENKWLWKKKMLREDDMYIFFNVRYSSFDLKMNMIVTDKKKSVVKCVGTVFQMTPFYDYFWSSFRKLLVADDEIVILDFLDHPFMTIDRQKLRNGEICTTLLNEAAIDNMESWQKEIKDITW
;
A
#
# COMPACT_ATOMS: atom_id res chain seq x y z
N MET A 1 -4.99 -23.30 6.09
CA MET A 1 -4.10 -22.12 6.11
C MET A 1 -4.91 -20.90 6.53
N HIS A 2 -4.31 -19.70 6.58
CA HIS A 2 -5.07 -18.47 6.81
C HIS A 2 -4.87 -17.52 5.63
N LEU A 3 -5.96 -16.94 5.14
CA LEU A 3 -5.91 -15.86 4.13
C LEU A 3 -5.20 -14.65 4.72
N ARG A 4 -4.16 -14.18 4.05
CA ARG A 4 -3.34 -13.04 4.48
C ARG A 4 -3.35 -11.89 3.50
N TYR A 5 -3.59 -12.22 2.22
CA TYR A 5 -3.47 -11.26 1.13
C TYR A 5 -4.65 -11.39 0.17
N ILE A 6 -5.18 -10.26 -0.23
CA ILE A 6 -6.11 -10.12 -1.34
C ILE A 6 -5.50 -9.06 -2.25
N ASN A 7 -5.23 -9.42 -3.49
CA ASN A 7 -4.65 -8.52 -4.46
C ASN A 7 -5.55 -8.43 -5.69
N LEU A 8 -5.78 -7.23 -6.16
CA LEU A 8 -6.38 -6.95 -7.46
C LEU A 8 -5.28 -6.40 -8.37
N SER A 9 -5.12 -6.96 -9.54
CA SER A 9 -4.12 -6.52 -10.52
C SER A 9 -4.55 -6.86 -11.96
N PRO A 10 -4.11 -6.09 -12.95
CA PRO A 10 -4.20 -6.51 -14.34
C PRO A 10 -3.23 -7.67 -14.61
N ASP A 11 -3.61 -8.55 -15.52
CA ASP A 11 -2.72 -9.62 -15.99
C ASP A 11 -1.49 -9.07 -16.72
N TYR A 12 -0.44 -9.90 -16.74
CA TYR A 12 0.80 -9.60 -17.45
C TYR A 12 0.61 -9.45 -18.98
N GLU A 13 -0.42 -10.07 -19.55
CA GLU A 13 -0.73 -9.92 -20.98
C GLU A 13 -0.98 -8.46 -21.39
N TYR A 14 -1.49 -7.61 -20.47
CA TYR A 14 -1.64 -6.17 -20.71
C TYR A 14 -0.31 -5.42 -20.78
N GLU A 15 0.79 -5.97 -20.28
CA GLU A 15 2.10 -5.33 -20.35
C GLU A 15 2.59 -5.16 -21.79
N LYS A 16 2.15 -6.03 -22.69
CA LYS A 16 2.55 -6.00 -24.11
C LYS A 16 1.64 -5.11 -24.97
N SER A 17 0.34 -5.05 -24.64
CA SER A 17 -0.65 -4.36 -25.48
C SER A 17 -1.16 -3.06 -24.90
N GLU A 18 -1.17 -2.93 -23.57
CA GLU A 18 -1.79 -1.83 -22.83
C GLU A 18 -0.95 -1.49 -21.59
N HIS A 19 0.35 -1.27 -21.80
CA HIS A 19 1.31 -1.02 -20.71
C HIS A 19 0.90 0.19 -19.82
N GLU A 20 0.46 1.26 -20.44
CA GLU A 20 0.00 2.47 -19.74
C GLU A 20 -1.21 2.18 -18.84
N PHE A 21 -2.18 1.40 -19.32
CA PHE A 21 -3.31 0.96 -18.51
C PHE A 21 -2.84 0.21 -17.27
N ARG A 22 -1.92 -0.75 -17.45
CA ARG A 22 -1.42 -1.57 -16.36
C ARG A 22 -0.76 -0.74 -15.26
N ILE A 23 0.13 0.18 -15.62
CA ILE A 23 0.81 1.07 -14.66
C ILE A 23 -0.20 1.95 -13.94
N ARG A 24 -1.10 2.60 -14.68
CA ARG A 24 -2.14 3.47 -14.14
C ARG A 24 -3.07 2.72 -13.19
N PHE A 25 -3.49 1.52 -13.57
CA PHE A 25 -4.33 0.68 -12.72
C PHE A 25 -3.62 0.31 -11.42
N LEU A 26 -2.38 -0.17 -11.49
CA LEU A 26 -1.61 -0.57 -10.31
C LEU A 26 -1.37 0.62 -9.37
N SER A 27 -1.03 1.79 -9.87
CA SER A 27 -0.86 2.99 -9.06
C SER A 27 -2.11 3.34 -8.25
N ASN A 28 -3.30 3.12 -8.84
CA ASN A 28 -4.57 3.40 -8.18
C ASN A 28 -5.02 2.32 -7.21
N VAL A 29 -4.66 1.05 -7.44
CA VAL A 29 -5.24 -0.06 -6.67
C VAL A 29 -4.31 -0.56 -5.55
N GLN A 30 -3.00 -0.31 -5.63
CA GLN A 30 -2.05 -0.83 -4.64
C GLN A 30 -2.31 -0.32 -3.21
N PHE A 31 -2.74 0.94 -3.04
CA PHE A 31 -3.07 1.45 -1.71
C PHE A 31 -4.33 0.79 -1.15
N ILE A 32 -5.30 0.41 -2.01
CA ILE A 32 -6.49 -0.36 -1.65
C ILE A 32 -6.06 -1.78 -1.24
N ASN A 33 -5.25 -2.47 -2.06
CA ASN A 33 -4.67 -3.77 -1.72
C ASN A 33 -4.01 -3.74 -0.33
N SER A 34 -3.21 -2.73 -0.07
CA SER A 34 -2.51 -2.55 1.21
C SER A 34 -3.47 -2.36 2.38
N TYR A 35 -4.51 -1.53 2.21
CA TYR A 35 -5.54 -1.31 3.22
C TYR A 35 -6.30 -2.61 3.53
N LEU A 36 -6.84 -3.26 2.50
CA LEU A 36 -7.62 -4.50 2.65
C LEU A 36 -6.78 -5.60 3.31
N ASN A 37 -5.51 -5.76 2.91
CA ASN A 37 -4.60 -6.75 3.48
C ASN A 37 -4.32 -6.51 4.97
N GLY A 38 -4.29 -5.26 5.41
CA GLY A 38 -4.18 -4.91 6.82
C GLY A 38 -5.35 -5.39 7.67
N LEU A 39 -6.57 -5.41 7.12
CA LEU A 39 -7.78 -5.84 7.80
C LEU A 39 -8.05 -7.34 7.62
N VAL A 40 -7.83 -7.91 6.44
CA VAL A 40 -8.00 -9.35 6.17
C VAL A 40 -7.20 -10.21 7.14
N LYS A 41 -5.96 -9.82 7.44
CA LYS A 41 -5.13 -10.53 8.44
C LYS A 41 -5.77 -10.61 9.81
N LYS A 42 -6.58 -9.63 10.20
CA LYS A 42 -7.26 -9.58 11.50
C LYS A 42 -8.50 -10.49 11.55
N LEU A 43 -9.09 -10.80 10.40
CA LEU A 43 -10.25 -11.69 10.31
C LEU A 43 -9.92 -13.16 10.55
N ASN A 44 -8.65 -13.56 10.46
CA ASN A 44 -8.20 -14.94 10.68
C ASN A 44 -8.94 -15.98 9.81
N ILE A 45 -9.30 -15.63 8.58
CA ILE A 45 -10.06 -16.48 7.65
C ILE A 45 -9.28 -17.78 7.40
N VAL A 46 -9.88 -18.91 7.73
CA VAL A 46 -9.28 -20.23 7.48
C VAL A 46 -9.57 -20.65 6.04
N THR A 47 -8.52 -21.03 5.34
CA THR A 47 -8.57 -21.54 3.95
C THR A 47 -7.98 -22.94 3.88
N SER A 48 -8.33 -23.71 2.87
CA SER A 48 -7.86 -25.09 2.69
C SER A 48 -6.36 -25.10 2.30
N THR A 49 -5.99 -24.42 1.21
CA THR A 49 -4.71 -24.61 0.51
C THR A 49 -3.96 -23.32 0.19
N TYR A 50 -4.59 -22.16 0.31
CA TYR A 50 -4.01 -20.89 -0.10
C TYR A 50 -3.93 -19.88 1.04
N THR A 51 -3.01 -18.91 0.90
CA THR A 51 -2.84 -17.77 1.81
C THR A 51 -3.07 -16.44 1.11
N MET A 52 -3.21 -16.46 -0.21
CA MET A 52 -3.44 -15.30 -1.06
C MET A 52 -4.60 -15.56 -2.01
N LEU A 53 -5.48 -14.59 -2.12
CA LEU A 53 -6.51 -14.48 -3.15
C LEU A 53 -6.04 -13.43 -4.16
N ALA A 54 -5.61 -13.87 -5.32
CA ALA A 54 -5.18 -13.00 -6.41
C ALA A 54 -6.32 -12.81 -7.40
N ILE A 55 -6.92 -11.64 -7.43
CA ILE A 55 -7.95 -11.27 -8.39
C ILE A 55 -7.24 -10.62 -9.57
N ILE A 56 -7.34 -11.24 -10.73
CA ILE A 56 -6.58 -10.91 -11.92
C ILE A 56 -7.53 -10.49 -13.03
N LEU A 57 -7.37 -9.25 -13.50
CA LEU A 57 -8.09 -8.79 -14.69
C LEU A 57 -7.41 -9.36 -15.92
N HIS A 58 -8.13 -10.18 -16.69
CA HIS A 58 -7.58 -10.90 -17.84
C HIS A 58 -8.38 -10.56 -19.11
N PRO A 59 -7.75 -10.34 -20.28
CA PRO A 59 -8.46 -9.92 -21.49
C PRO A 59 -9.48 -10.95 -22.01
N SER A 60 -9.28 -12.23 -21.74
CA SER A 60 -10.09 -13.32 -22.31
C SER A 60 -10.53 -14.39 -21.31
N GLN A 61 -9.84 -14.56 -20.18
CA GLN A 61 -10.10 -15.63 -19.22
C GLN A 61 -11.04 -15.19 -18.09
N GLU A 62 -11.90 -16.15 -17.66
CA GLU A 62 -12.71 -16.01 -16.44
C GLU A 62 -12.73 -17.35 -15.69
N GLY A 63 -12.71 -17.32 -14.36
CA GLY A 63 -12.74 -18.50 -13.50
C GLY A 63 -11.65 -18.50 -12.45
N CYS A 64 -11.37 -19.68 -11.89
CA CYS A 64 -10.40 -19.84 -10.82
C CYS A 64 -9.34 -20.88 -11.15
N GLU A 65 -8.11 -20.62 -10.69
CA GLU A 65 -6.99 -21.55 -10.76
C GLU A 65 -6.19 -21.52 -9.45
N GLU A 66 -5.88 -22.70 -8.93
CA GLU A 66 -5.10 -22.82 -7.70
C GLU A 66 -3.61 -23.09 -8.00
N TRP A 67 -2.75 -22.23 -7.54
CA TRP A 67 -1.29 -22.36 -7.63
C TRP A 67 -0.72 -22.86 -6.31
N LYS A 68 -0.66 -24.19 -6.14
CA LYS A 68 -0.22 -24.84 -4.89
C LYS A 68 1.17 -24.42 -4.42
N CYS A 69 2.13 -24.29 -5.36
CA CYS A 69 3.50 -23.87 -5.03
C CYS A 69 3.56 -22.45 -4.49
N ALA A 70 2.74 -21.53 -5.01
CA ALA A 70 2.63 -20.15 -4.54
C ALA A 70 1.65 -19.97 -3.38
N LYS A 71 0.89 -21.02 -2.99
CA LYS A 71 -0.21 -20.94 -2.01
C LYS A 71 -1.19 -19.83 -2.34
N SER A 72 -1.54 -19.71 -3.61
CA SER A 72 -2.40 -18.68 -4.17
C SER A 72 -3.60 -19.30 -4.86
N LEU A 73 -4.77 -18.69 -4.66
CA LEU A 73 -5.94 -18.87 -5.48
C LEU A 73 -6.03 -17.68 -6.44
N SER A 74 -5.83 -17.93 -7.73
CA SER A 74 -6.03 -16.94 -8.79
C SER A 74 -7.47 -16.96 -9.25
N VAL A 75 -8.08 -15.78 -9.26
CA VAL A 75 -9.45 -15.56 -9.73
C VAL A 75 -9.39 -14.62 -10.91
N TYR A 76 -9.68 -15.13 -12.08
CA TYR A 76 -9.65 -14.36 -13.32
C TYR A 76 -10.99 -13.69 -13.55
N ILE A 77 -10.98 -12.39 -13.77
CA ILE A 77 -12.12 -11.59 -14.20
C ILE A 77 -11.88 -11.21 -15.65
N ARG A 78 -12.77 -11.62 -16.54
CA ARG A 78 -12.72 -11.15 -17.92
C ARG A 78 -12.91 -9.65 -17.95
N TYR A 79 -11.90 -8.96 -18.49
CA TYR A 79 -11.78 -7.50 -18.50
C TYR A 79 -11.20 -7.08 -19.86
N ASN A 80 -12.04 -6.53 -20.72
CA ASN A 80 -11.70 -6.28 -22.10
C ASN A 80 -11.45 -4.78 -22.39
N LYS A 81 -11.32 -4.40 -23.65
CA LYS A 81 -11.07 -3.00 -24.05
C LYS A 81 -12.22 -2.06 -23.73
N GLU A 82 -13.46 -2.56 -23.74
CA GLU A 82 -14.65 -1.76 -23.36
C GLU A 82 -14.61 -1.46 -21.86
N ASP A 83 -14.19 -2.41 -21.01
CA ASP A 83 -14.02 -2.21 -19.58
C ASP A 83 -12.92 -1.18 -19.29
N ILE A 84 -11.80 -1.23 -20.02
CA ILE A 84 -10.72 -0.23 -19.93
C ILE A 84 -11.24 1.14 -20.35
N ALA A 85 -11.97 1.21 -21.46
CA ALA A 85 -12.56 2.46 -21.94
C ALA A 85 -13.54 3.04 -20.90
N TYR A 86 -14.39 2.20 -20.30
CA TYR A 86 -15.29 2.62 -19.24
C TYR A 86 -14.54 3.18 -18.03
N LEU A 87 -13.52 2.48 -17.52
CA LEU A 87 -12.71 2.97 -16.40
C LEU A 87 -12.11 4.36 -16.71
N ASN A 88 -11.68 4.59 -17.95
CA ASN A 88 -11.12 5.87 -18.36
C ASN A 88 -12.18 7.02 -18.43
N THR A 89 -13.48 6.70 -18.47
CA THR A 89 -14.54 7.71 -18.37
C THR A 89 -14.81 8.20 -16.96
N LEU A 90 -14.39 7.42 -15.95
CA LEU A 90 -14.59 7.77 -14.54
C LEU A 90 -13.59 8.86 -14.17
N THR A 91 -14.05 10.10 -14.10
CA THR A 91 -13.21 11.26 -13.74
C THR A 91 -13.22 11.54 -12.24
N ASP A 92 -14.30 11.17 -11.55
CA ASP A 92 -14.38 11.28 -10.09
C ASP A 92 -13.58 10.18 -9.41
N LEU A 93 -12.78 10.57 -8.41
CA LEU A 93 -11.89 9.65 -7.71
C LEU A 93 -12.66 8.63 -6.86
N PHE A 94 -13.78 9.05 -6.23
CA PHE A 94 -14.58 8.15 -5.41
C PHE A 94 -15.34 7.15 -6.27
N GLU A 95 -15.84 7.56 -7.45
CA GLU A 95 -16.44 6.64 -8.42
C GLU A 95 -15.42 5.58 -8.87
N ARG A 96 -14.16 5.96 -9.08
CA ARG A 96 -13.09 5.01 -9.39
C ARG A 96 -12.84 4.03 -8.25
N PHE A 97 -12.79 4.50 -7.01
CA PHE A 97 -12.59 3.61 -5.86
C PHE A 97 -13.74 2.62 -5.70
N GLU A 98 -14.99 3.09 -5.87
CA GLU A 98 -16.16 2.20 -5.88
C GLU A 98 -16.09 1.18 -7.01
N TYR A 99 -15.65 1.58 -8.18
CA TYR A 99 -15.44 0.66 -9.30
C TYR A 99 -14.39 -0.40 -8.97
N TYR A 100 -13.26 -0.02 -8.39
CA TYR A 100 -12.26 -1.01 -7.95
C TYR A 100 -12.83 -1.95 -6.88
N LEU A 101 -13.55 -1.44 -5.89
CA LEU A 101 -14.19 -2.29 -4.88
C LEU A 101 -15.19 -3.27 -5.50
N SER A 102 -15.91 -2.88 -6.54
CA SER A 102 -16.82 -3.76 -7.28
C SER A 102 -16.07 -4.91 -7.98
N LEU A 103 -14.86 -4.66 -8.46
CA LEU A 103 -14.00 -5.71 -9.06
C LEU A 103 -13.53 -6.73 -8.00
N TYR A 104 -13.19 -6.29 -6.78
CA TYR A 104 -12.91 -7.22 -5.69
C TYR A 104 -14.14 -8.07 -5.36
N GLU A 105 -15.31 -7.46 -5.21
CA GLU A 105 -16.56 -8.20 -4.96
C GLU A 105 -16.86 -9.20 -6.07
N LYS A 106 -16.71 -8.82 -7.33
CA LYS A 106 -16.87 -9.72 -8.48
C LYS A 106 -15.91 -10.91 -8.36
N GLY A 107 -14.66 -10.69 -8.01
CA GLY A 107 -13.68 -11.75 -7.79
C GLY A 107 -14.08 -12.70 -6.65
N TYR A 108 -14.55 -12.19 -5.52
CA TYR A 108 -15.05 -13.04 -4.41
C TYR A 108 -16.21 -13.92 -4.86
N ARG A 109 -17.16 -13.35 -5.60
CA ARG A 109 -18.34 -14.10 -6.10
C ARG A 109 -17.94 -15.18 -7.10
N ILE A 110 -16.99 -14.92 -8.00
CA ILE A 110 -16.45 -15.93 -8.93
C ILE A 110 -15.81 -17.08 -8.14
N ALA A 111 -14.98 -16.77 -7.14
CA ALA A 111 -14.35 -17.79 -6.32
C ALA A 111 -15.37 -18.67 -5.59
N ILE A 112 -16.38 -18.06 -4.97
CA ILE A 112 -17.47 -18.81 -4.28
C ILE A 112 -18.25 -19.67 -5.29
N ALA A 113 -18.60 -19.14 -6.44
CA ALA A 113 -19.30 -19.88 -7.50
C ALA A 113 -18.46 -21.03 -8.05
N SER A 114 -17.13 -20.95 -7.94
CA SER A 114 -16.17 -22.00 -8.31
C SER A 114 -15.94 -23.04 -7.18
N GLY A 115 -16.67 -22.94 -6.07
CA GLY A 115 -16.64 -23.92 -4.97
C GLY A 115 -15.76 -23.53 -3.76
N TYR A 116 -15.14 -22.35 -3.73
CA TYR A 116 -14.32 -21.86 -2.60
C TYR A 116 -15.24 -21.21 -1.53
N ASN A 117 -16.09 -22.04 -0.90
CA ASN A 117 -17.12 -21.59 0.05
C ASN A 117 -16.56 -21.09 1.38
N GLU A 118 -15.29 -21.30 1.66
CA GLU A 118 -14.60 -20.76 2.83
C GLU A 118 -14.32 -19.24 2.74
N ILE A 119 -14.56 -18.61 1.60
CA ILE A 119 -14.45 -17.14 1.41
C ILE A 119 -15.66 -16.49 2.07
N PRO A 120 -15.48 -15.73 3.18
CA PRO A 120 -16.59 -15.13 3.91
C PRO A 120 -16.99 -13.80 3.26
N LEU A 121 -17.85 -13.85 2.24
CA LEU A 121 -18.22 -12.66 1.46
C LEU A 121 -18.63 -11.47 2.32
N ASP A 122 -19.54 -11.68 3.28
CA ASP A 122 -20.07 -10.61 4.14
C ASP A 122 -18.96 -9.93 4.95
N ALA A 123 -18.02 -10.71 5.49
CA ALA A 123 -16.90 -10.15 6.25
C ALA A 123 -15.95 -9.35 5.36
N LEU A 124 -15.72 -9.78 4.11
CA LEU A 124 -14.92 -9.04 3.14
C LEU A 124 -15.62 -7.76 2.70
N LEU A 125 -16.93 -7.80 2.48
CA LEU A 125 -17.69 -6.58 2.16
C LEU A 125 -17.73 -5.59 3.34
N GLN A 126 -17.74 -6.07 4.59
CA GLN A 126 -17.59 -5.18 5.76
C GLN A 126 -16.24 -4.44 5.78
N ILE A 127 -15.17 -5.06 5.28
CA ILE A 127 -13.88 -4.35 5.12
C ILE A 127 -13.99 -3.24 4.07
N HIS A 128 -14.73 -3.47 2.98
CA HIS A 128 -15.00 -2.41 1.99
C HIS A 128 -15.78 -1.25 2.63
N GLU A 129 -16.81 -1.56 3.44
CA GLU A 129 -17.55 -0.52 4.18
C GLU A 129 -16.66 0.25 5.16
N GLN A 130 -15.71 -0.44 5.81
CA GLN A 130 -14.75 0.25 6.67
C GLN A 130 -13.85 1.19 5.87
N PHE A 131 -13.40 0.79 4.68
CA PHE A 131 -12.60 1.63 3.79
C PHE A 131 -13.35 2.89 3.36
N ARG A 132 -14.67 2.77 3.04
CA ARG A 132 -15.55 3.92 2.77
C ARG A 132 -15.65 4.87 3.96
N LYS A 133 -15.88 4.32 5.17
CA LYS A 133 -15.97 5.09 6.42
C LYS A 133 -14.68 5.80 6.78
N ASP A 134 -13.54 5.20 6.44
CA ASP A 134 -12.22 5.81 6.62
C ASP A 134 -11.88 6.85 5.52
N GLY A 135 -12.85 7.20 4.66
CA GLY A 135 -12.71 8.19 3.59
C GLY A 135 -11.78 7.75 2.47
N TYR A 136 -11.70 6.44 2.20
CA TYR A 136 -10.80 5.82 1.22
C TYR A 136 -9.32 6.14 1.47
N GLU A 137 -8.96 6.29 2.73
CA GLU A 137 -7.59 6.57 3.13
C GLU A 137 -6.92 5.36 3.77
N ASN A 138 -5.68 5.10 3.38
CA ASN A 138 -4.84 4.10 4.02
C ASN A 138 -3.82 4.79 4.91
N LYS A 139 -4.07 4.78 6.21
CA LYS A 139 -3.23 5.43 7.22
C LYS A 139 -2.84 4.43 8.30
N TRP A 140 -1.56 4.46 8.70
CA TRP A 140 -1.10 3.65 9.82
C TRP A 140 0.07 4.29 10.55
N LEU A 141 0.25 3.91 11.80
CA LEU A 141 1.43 4.21 12.59
C LEU A 141 2.53 3.19 12.24
N TRP A 142 3.59 3.63 11.54
CA TRP A 142 4.71 2.75 11.22
C TRP A 142 5.58 2.46 12.45
N LYS A 143 6.03 3.51 13.15
CA LYS A 143 6.88 3.39 14.35
C LYS A 143 6.53 4.47 15.37
N LYS A 144 6.71 4.07 16.64
CA LYS A 144 6.69 4.97 17.80
C LYS A 144 7.92 4.70 18.63
N LYS A 145 8.65 5.73 19.01
CA LYS A 145 9.86 5.60 19.83
C LYS A 145 9.92 6.70 20.87
N MET A 146 10.34 6.34 22.08
CA MET A 146 10.69 7.30 23.12
C MET A 146 12.18 7.61 23.01
N LEU A 147 12.53 8.87 22.88
CA LEU A 147 13.88 9.42 23.01
C LEU A 147 14.06 9.80 24.49
N ARG A 148 14.61 8.87 25.28
CA ARG A 148 14.64 9.01 26.75
C ARG A 148 15.47 10.21 27.21
N GLU A 149 16.62 10.44 26.58
CA GLU A 149 17.53 11.55 26.90
C GLU A 149 16.93 12.93 26.57
N ASP A 150 16.02 12.98 25.60
CA ASP A 150 15.39 14.22 25.14
C ASP A 150 14.00 14.44 25.76
N ASP A 151 13.53 13.49 26.59
CA ASP A 151 12.18 13.46 27.16
C ASP A 151 11.07 13.67 26.09
N MET A 152 11.24 13.03 24.93
CA MET A 152 10.36 13.17 23.78
C MET A 152 9.85 11.83 23.27
N TYR A 153 8.65 11.83 22.66
CA TYR A 153 8.17 10.76 21.80
C TYR A 153 8.18 11.21 20.35
N ILE A 154 8.57 10.29 19.48
CA ILE A 154 8.44 10.43 18.03
C ILE A 154 7.45 9.39 17.51
N PHE A 155 6.62 9.80 16.57
CA PHE A 155 5.64 8.95 15.89
C PHE A 155 5.83 9.13 14.39
N PHE A 156 5.95 8.03 13.67
CA PHE A 156 5.99 8.03 12.21
C PHE A 156 4.66 7.51 11.69
N ASN A 157 3.85 8.42 11.16
CA ASN A 157 2.56 8.11 10.56
C ASN A 157 2.71 8.08 9.04
N VAL A 158 2.22 7.01 8.43
CA VAL A 158 2.22 6.85 6.98
C VAL A 158 0.82 7.06 6.46
N ARG A 159 0.69 7.82 5.39
CA ARG A 159 -0.50 7.92 4.55
C ARG A 159 -0.14 7.42 3.16
N TYR A 160 -0.92 6.49 2.65
CA TYR A 160 -0.79 5.95 1.32
C TYR A 160 -2.08 6.17 0.55
N SER A 161 -1.99 6.81 -0.59
CA SER A 161 -3.10 7.16 -1.48
C SER A 161 -2.75 6.78 -2.91
N SER A 162 -3.67 7.02 -3.86
CA SER A 162 -3.40 6.88 -5.29
C SER A 162 -2.39 7.91 -5.83
N PHE A 163 -2.11 8.98 -5.08
CA PHE A 163 -1.24 10.06 -5.52
C PHE A 163 0.15 10.00 -4.93
N ASP A 164 0.24 9.60 -3.66
CA ASP A 164 1.50 9.59 -2.93
C ASP A 164 1.51 8.57 -1.79
N LEU A 165 2.72 8.19 -1.42
CA LEU A 165 3.03 7.60 -0.13
C LEU A 165 3.82 8.63 0.66
N LYS A 166 3.28 9.05 1.80
CA LYS A 166 3.84 10.11 2.64
C LYS A 166 4.05 9.62 4.06
N MET A 167 5.26 9.84 4.59
CA MET A 167 5.56 9.62 6.00
C MET A 167 5.70 10.96 6.70
N ASN A 168 4.85 11.17 7.71
CA ASN A 168 4.91 12.32 8.58
C ASN A 168 5.47 11.92 9.95
N MET A 169 6.33 12.76 10.51
CA MET A 169 6.80 12.62 11.87
C MET A 169 6.08 13.62 12.77
N ILE A 170 5.64 13.14 13.93
CA ILE A 170 5.09 13.95 15.00
C ILE A 170 6.01 13.78 16.21
N VAL A 171 6.45 14.89 16.78
CA VAL A 171 7.27 14.91 17.99
C VAL A 171 6.46 15.53 19.12
N THR A 172 6.42 14.85 20.27
CA THR A 172 5.71 15.33 21.45
C THR A 172 6.63 15.32 22.66
N ASP A 173 6.22 16.01 23.71
CA ASP A 173 6.83 15.84 25.02
C ASP A 173 6.60 14.41 25.57
N LYS A 174 7.30 14.06 26.62
CA LYS A 174 7.20 12.75 27.30
C LYS A 174 5.78 12.40 27.74
N LYS A 175 4.98 13.39 28.16
CA LYS A 175 3.61 13.20 28.59
C LYS A 175 2.63 13.10 27.41
N LYS A 176 3.08 13.38 26.17
CA LYS A 176 2.29 13.45 24.94
C LYS A 176 1.21 14.54 25.00
N SER A 177 1.39 15.55 25.84
CA SER A 177 0.46 16.65 26.04
C SER A 177 0.75 17.84 25.13
N VAL A 178 2.02 17.98 24.70
CA VAL A 178 2.46 19.07 23.84
C VAL A 178 3.11 18.51 22.59
N VAL A 179 2.63 18.94 21.41
CA VAL A 179 3.27 18.68 20.12
C VAL A 179 4.39 19.71 19.95
N LYS A 180 5.63 19.25 19.84
CA LYS A 180 6.81 20.09 19.63
C LYS A 180 6.99 20.48 18.18
N CYS A 181 6.88 19.49 17.28
CA CYS A 181 6.91 19.73 15.83
C CYS A 181 6.20 18.62 15.06
N VAL A 182 5.79 18.94 13.86
CA VAL A 182 5.20 18.02 12.88
C VAL A 182 5.76 18.35 11.51
N GLY A 183 6.13 17.34 10.75
CA GLY A 183 6.60 17.54 9.38
C GLY A 183 6.65 16.27 8.56
N THR A 184 6.72 16.43 7.26
CA THR A 184 6.94 15.34 6.32
C THR A 184 8.42 14.98 6.31
N VAL A 185 8.73 13.72 6.61
CA VAL A 185 10.10 13.21 6.58
C VAL A 185 10.42 12.48 5.28
N PHE A 186 9.38 11.96 4.61
CA PHE A 186 9.54 11.28 3.32
C PHE A 186 8.26 11.37 2.51
N GLN A 187 8.39 11.51 1.19
CA GLN A 187 7.28 11.46 0.24
C GLN A 187 7.78 10.90 -1.08
N MET A 188 6.97 10.02 -1.69
CA MET A 188 7.25 9.41 -2.99
C MET A 188 5.94 9.18 -3.76
N THR A 189 6.07 8.83 -5.04
CA THR A 189 4.95 8.29 -5.84
C THR A 189 4.38 7.02 -5.20
N PRO A 190 3.12 6.66 -5.48
CA PRO A 190 2.44 5.55 -4.82
C PRO A 190 3.00 4.18 -5.23
N PHE A 191 4.11 3.78 -4.64
CA PHE A 191 4.72 2.47 -4.85
C PHE A 191 5.00 1.76 -3.52
N TYR A 192 4.08 0.87 -3.14
CA TYR A 192 4.05 0.24 -1.81
C TYR A 192 5.24 -0.67 -1.52
N ASP A 193 5.68 -1.45 -2.51
CA ASP A 193 6.79 -2.39 -2.33
C ASP A 193 8.09 -1.65 -1.99
N TYR A 194 8.27 -0.45 -2.54
CA TYR A 194 9.40 0.39 -2.21
C TYR A 194 9.39 0.84 -0.74
N PHE A 195 8.22 1.15 -0.19
CA PHE A 195 8.10 1.50 1.23
C PHE A 195 8.63 0.38 2.13
N TRP A 196 8.21 -0.87 1.90
CA TRP A 196 8.63 -2.00 2.70
C TRP A 196 10.11 -2.32 2.55
N SER A 197 10.68 -2.14 1.38
CA SER A 197 12.11 -2.32 1.15
C SER A 197 12.96 -1.25 1.82
N SER A 198 12.46 -0.01 1.92
CA SER A 198 13.21 1.15 2.41
C SER A 198 13.04 1.42 3.91
N PHE A 199 11.92 1.00 4.51
CA PHE A 199 11.56 1.34 5.90
C PHE A 199 11.38 0.10 6.77
N ARG A 200 12.49 -0.46 7.27
CA ARG A 200 12.43 -1.67 8.11
C ARG A 200 12.64 -1.36 9.59
N LYS A 201 13.72 -0.71 9.94
CA LYS A 201 14.14 -0.48 11.32
C LYS A 201 14.36 1.00 11.60
N LEU A 202 14.24 1.35 12.87
CA LEU A 202 14.59 2.65 13.41
C LEU A 202 15.66 2.45 14.47
N LEU A 203 16.82 3.06 14.28
CA LEU A 203 17.89 3.17 15.26
C LEU A 203 17.95 4.60 15.79
N VAL A 204 18.35 4.73 17.04
CA VAL A 204 18.56 6.03 17.70
C VAL A 204 20.01 6.08 18.15
N ALA A 205 20.78 6.99 17.59
CA ALA A 205 22.13 7.35 18.01
C ALA A 205 22.10 8.70 18.74
N ASP A 206 23.27 9.14 19.24
CA ASP A 206 23.37 10.35 20.06
C ASP A 206 22.95 11.60 19.31
N ASP A 207 23.36 11.73 18.03
CA ASP A 207 23.12 12.93 17.23
C ASP A 207 22.12 12.74 16.09
N GLU A 208 21.72 11.50 15.83
CA GLU A 208 20.82 11.19 14.71
C GLU A 208 19.85 10.03 15.00
N ILE A 209 18.76 10.00 14.23
CA ILE A 209 17.86 8.87 14.13
C ILE A 209 18.05 8.30 12.74
N VAL A 210 18.42 7.01 12.66
CA VAL A 210 18.70 6.33 11.40
C VAL A 210 17.56 5.39 11.05
N ILE A 211 17.03 5.51 9.84
CA ILE A 211 16.09 4.55 9.27
C ILE A 211 16.87 3.61 8.36
N LEU A 212 16.72 2.30 8.59
CA LEU A 212 17.38 1.25 7.83
C LEU A 212 16.41 0.61 6.84
N ASP A 213 16.94 0.23 5.68
CA ASP A 213 16.28 -0.55 4.66
C ASP A 213 16.18 -2.05 5.06
N PHE A 214 15.65 -2.89 4.14
CA PHE A 214 15.46 -4.33 4.37
C PHE A 214 16.76 -5.12 4.43
N LEU A 215 17.88 -4.57 3.95
CA LEU A 215 19.23 -5.14 4.04
C LEU A 215 20.00 -4.61 5.26
N ASP A 216 19.34 -3.85 6.14
CA ASP A 216 19.93 -3.16 7.28
C ASP A 216 20.98 -2.08 6.90
N HIS A 217 20.90 -1.53 5.67
CA HIS A 217 21.70 -0.37 5.28
C HIS A 217 20.99 0.94 5.69
N PRO A 218 21.76 1.98 6.05
CA PRO A 218 21.20 3.29 6.30
C PRO A 218 20.51 3.85 5.04
N PHE A 219 19.22 4.11 5.15
CA PHE A 219 18.40 4.68 4.09
C PHE A 219 18.21 6.19 4.25
N MET A 220 17.90 6.61 5.47
CA MET A 220 17.65 8.02 5.79
C MET A 220 18.09 8.33 7.22
N THR A 221 18.60 9.54 7.44
CA THR A 221 18.85 10.07 8.78
C THR A 221 17.96 11.28 9.09
N ILE A 222 17.75 11.50 10.38
CA ILE A 222 17.06 12.67 10.94
C ILE A 222 17.97 13.26 11.99
N ASP A 223 18.30 14.54 11.84
CA ASP A 223 19.15 15.28 12.77
C ASP A 223 18.46 15.45 14.13
N ARG A 224 19.02 14.84 15.17
CA ARG A 224 18.44 14.83 16.52
C ARG A 224 18.66 16.15 17.26
N GLN A 225 19.73 16.89 16.96
CA GLN A 225 19.94 18.20 17.57
C GLN A 225 18.92 19.23 17.07
N LYS A 226 18.69 19.28 15.75
CA LYS A 226 17.63 20.10 15.17
C LYS A 226 16.26 19.71 15.72
N LEU A 227 16.01 18.42 15.90
CA LEU A 227 14.76 17.91 16.45
C LEU A 227 14.51 18.42 17.89
N ARG A 228 15.54 18.53 18.73
CA ARG A 228 15.48 19.14 20.06
C ARG A 228 15.01 20.60 20.01
N ASN A 229 15.38 21.30 18.94
CA ASN A 229 15.00 22.69 18.70
C ASN A 229 13.62 22.83 18.01
N GLY A 230 12.91 21.72 17.78
CA GLY A 230 11.61 21.72 17.12
C GLY A 230 11.67 21.74 15.59
N GLU A 231 12.82 21.43 14.99
CA GLU A 231 13.01 21.38 13.56
C GLU A 231 13.22 19.95 13.09
N ILE A 232 12.52 19.57 12.00
CA ILE A 232 12.70 18.27 11.34
C ILE A 232 13.65 18.47 10.15
N CYS A 233 14.83 17.86 10.23
CA CYS A 233 15.81 17.88 9.15
C CYS A 233 16.18 16.44 8.79
N THR A 234 15.97 16.05 7.54
CA THR A 234 16.19 14.69 7.02
C THR A 234 17.25 14.69 5.93
N THR A 235 18.02 13.61 5.84
CA THR A 235 18.97 13.37 4.75
C THR A 235 18.76 11.95 4.22
N LEU A 236 18.50 11.80 2.92
CA LEU A 236 18.50 10.52 2.24
C LEU A 236 19.93 10.09 1.95
N LEU A 237 20.27 8.84 2.24
CA LEU A 237 21.63 8.32 2.16
C LEU A 237 21.83 7.32 1.01
N ASN A 238 20.76 6.77 0.46
CA ASN A 238 20.82 5.76 -0.59
C ASN A 238 20.58 6.40 -1.97
N GLU A 239 21.66 6.78 -2.67
CA GLU A 239 21.60 7.41 -4.00
C GLU A 239 20.94 6.51 -5.05
N ALA A 240 21.22 5.21 -5.06
CA ALA A 240 20.59 4.27 -5.99
C ALA A 240 19.06 4.17 -5.78
N ALA A 241 18.61 4.34 -4.55
CA ALA A 241 17.20 4.41 -4.23
C ALA A 241 16.57 5.71 -4.74
N ILE A 242 17.31 6.82 -4.70
CA ILE A 242 16.89 8.13 -5.23
C ILE A 242 16.76 8.06 -6.74
N ASP A 243 17.75 7.56 -7.45
CA ASP A 243 17.76 7.41 -8.90
C ASP A 243 16.59 6.54 -9.40
N ASN A 244 16.34 5.43 -8.71
CA ASN A 244 15.18 4.58 -9.01
C ASN A 244 13.86 5.31 -8.77
N MET A 245 13.74 6.07 -7.68
CA MET A 245 12.55 6.88 -7.40
C MET A 245 12.30 7.94 -8.48
N GLU A 246 13.33 8.66 -8.89
CA GLU A 246 13.24 9.69 -9.92
C GLU A 246 12.87 9.11 -11.29
N SER A 247 13.45 7.95 -11.65
CA SER A 247 13.10 7.22 -12.86
C SER A 247 11.62 6.82 -12.87
N TRP A 248 11.13 6.20 -11.81
CA TRP A 248 9.71 5.84 -11.65
C TRP A 248 8.80 7.07 -11.59
N GLN A 249 9.22 8.13 -10.93
CA GLN A 249 8.46 9.39 -10.89
C GLN A 249 8.31 10.00 -12.28
N LYS A 250 9.33 9.90 -13.11
CA LYS A 250 9.29 10.38 -14.49
C LYS A 250 8.33 9.53 -15.32
N GLU A 251 8.45 8.21 -15.24
CA GLU A 251 7.58 7.28 -15.97
C GLU A 251 6.08 7.45 -15.60
N ILE A 252 5.76 7.67 -14.31
CA ILE A 252 4.38 7.90 -13.87
C ILE A 252 3.88 9.32 -14.23
N LYS A 253 4.74 10.33 -14.20
CA LYS A 253 4.35 11.70 -14.58
C LYS A 253 4.03 11.85 -16.06
N ASP A 254 4.70 11.08 -16.90
CA ASP A 254 4.45 11.08 -18.35
C ASP A 254 3.12 10.38 -18.71
N ILE A 255 2.54 9.62 -17.75
CA ILE A 255 1.21 9.03 -17.84
C ILE A 255 0.22 10.06 -17.29
N THR A 256 -0.31 10.92 -18.18
CA THR A 256 -1.33 11.92 -17.79
C THR A 256 -2.59 11.25 -17.25
N TRP A 257 -3.06 11.74 -16.10
CA TRP A 257 -4.28 11.31 -15.41
C TRP A 257 -5.52 11.90 -16.05
#